data_51f232b6c56b01d0f2bf2fbc12c92fee
#
_entry.id   51f232b6c56b01d0f2bf2fbc12c92fee
#
_cell.length_a   1.000
_cell.length_b   1.000
_cell.length_c   1.000
_cell.angle_alpha   90.00
_cell.angle_beta   90.00
_cell.angle_gamma   90.00
#
_symmetry.space_group_name_H-M   'P 1'
#
loop_
_entity.id
_entity.type
_entity.pdbx_description
1 polymer ?
#
loop_
_entity_poly.entity_id
_entity_poly.type
_entity_poly.pdbx_seq_one_letter_code
_entity_poly.pdbx_strand_id
1 'polypeptide(L)'
;MSIIKKFIFIIIFTTFANQVNTEEVKKLGTHKDWETYVINNEKGKVCFTQSKPVLQSPKSNLREARLFISFRPGEKIADEISVTGGYEFNKQNSITAKSGKNKYKFDITQESFAWMTSNKQEKKMIKIMQKGSRIMVTGYNQKGSQTIDHYSLLGFTKAYKATKANCS
;
A
#
# COMPACT_ATOMS: atom_id res chain seq x y z
N MET A 1 74.99 -5.71 -20.83
CA MET A 1 74.15 -6.70 -20.10
C MET A 1 73.21 -5.92 -19.20
N SER A 2 72.00 -5.69 -19.63
CA SER A 2 71.02 -4.91 -18.88
C SER A 2 69.81 -5.79 -18.57
N ILE A 3 69.58 -6.02 -17.28
CA ILE A 3 68.50 -6.90 -16.79
C ILE A 3 67.26 -6.01 -16.59
N ILE A 4 66.29 -6.18 -17.48
CA ILE A 4 64.99 -5.51 -17.41
C ILE A 4 64.15 -6.25 -16.36
N LYS A 5 63.99 -5.62 -15.19
CA LYS A 5 63.02 -6.09 -14.16
C LYS A 5 61.61 -5.76 -14.61
N LYS A 6 60.83 -6.78 -14.99
CA LYS A 6 59.39 -6.69 -15.23
C LYS A 6 58.67 -6.57 -13.86
N PHE A 7 58.19 -5.39 -13.54
CA PHE A 7 57.21 -5.19 -12.46
C PHE A 7 55.84 -5.64 -12.95
N ILE A 8 55.34 -6.75 -12.43
CA ILE A 8 53.97 -7.19 -12.60
C ILE A 8 53.12 -6.42 -11.55
N PHE A 9 52.35 -5.45 -12.04
CA PHE A 9 51.38 -4.72 -11.22
C PHE A 9 50.10 -5.58 -11.13
N ILE A 10 49.91 -6.30 -10.01
CA ILE A 10 48.65 -7.02 -9.74
C ILE A 10 47.64 -6.00 -9.29
N ILE A 11 46.74 -5.62 -10.18
CA ILE A 11 45.56 -4.81 -9.83
C ILE A 11 44.55 -5.74 -9.15
N ILE A 12 44.47 -5.66 -7.81
CA ILE A 12 43.43 -6.32 -7.03
C ILE A 12 42.12 -5.53 -7.24
N PHE A 13 41.27 -6.05 -8.13
CA PHE A 13 39.91 -5.54 -8.31
C PHE A 13 39.10 -6.02 -7.08
N THR A 14 38.99 -5.18 -6.06
CA THR A 14 38.05 -5.40 -4.96
C THR A 14 36.65 -5.10 -5.47
N THR A 15 35.91 -6.15 -5.86
CA THR A 15 34.47 -6.06 -6.14
C THR A 15 33.75 -5.80 -4.82
N PHE A 16 33.33 -4.56 -4.59
CA PHE A 16 32.36 -4.24 -3.57
C PHE A 16 31.03 -4.86 -3.99
N ALA A 17 30.68 -6.01 -3.43
CA ALA A 17 29.35 -6.56 -3.53
C ALA A 17 28.40 -5.64 -2.75
N ASN A 18 27.67 -4.78 -3.45
CA ASN A 18 26.54 -4.07 -2.86
C ASN A 18 25.50 -5.11 -2.47
N GLN A 19 25.35 -5.37 -1.18
CA GLN A 19 24.23 -6.15 -0.67
C GLN A 19 22.96 -5.32 -0.91
N VAL A 20 22.21 -5.69 -1.92
CA VAL A 20 20.83 -5.20 -2.11
C VAL A 20 20.02 -5.85 -1.00
N ASN A 21 19.73 -5.07 0.05
CA ASN A 21 18.78 -5.47 1.09
C ASN A 21 17.40 -5.52 0.45
N THR A 22 16.98 -6.67 -0.03
CA THR A 22 15.60 -6.88 -0.50
C THR A 22 14.69 -6.88 0.72
N GLU A 23 13.79 -5.89 0.79
CA GLU A 23 12.73 -5.86 1.80
C GLU A 23 11.87 -7.12 1.66
N GLU A 24 11.90 -8.00 2.66
CA GLU A 24 11.11 -9.22 2.66
C GLU A 24 9.67 -8.91 3.08
N VAL A 25 8.74 -9.04 2.14
CA VAL A 25 7.30 -8.94 2.40
C VAL A 25 6.77 -10.29 2.86
N LYS A 26 6.44 -10.41 4.14
CA LYS A 26 5.91 -11.64 4.73
C LYS A 26 4.39 -11.55 4.89
N LYS A 27 3.65 -12.48 4.28
CA LYS A 27 2.21 -12.64 4.51
C LYS A 27 1.98 -13.33 5.85
N LEU A 28 1.21 -12.68 6.72
CA LEU A 28 0.86 -13.20 8.06
C LEU A 28 -0.44 -14.02 8.06
N GLY A 29 -1.35 -13.72 7.13
CA GLY A 29 -2.59 -14.48 7.05
C GLY A 29 -3.60 -13.92 6.06
N THR A 30 -4.66 -14.70 5.86
CA THR A 30 -5.84 -14.33 5.05
C THR A 30 -7.09 -14.40 5.93
N HIS A 31 -7.92 -13.36 5.86
CA HIS A 31 -9.16 -13.21 6.60
C HIS A 31 -10.29 -12.91 5.60
N LYS A 32 -10.81 -13.96 4.96
CA LYS A 32 -11.79 -13.85 3.87
C LYS A 32 -11.23 -12.99 2.73
N ASP A 33 -11.78 -11.80 2.47
CA ASP A 33 -11.40 -10.91 1.38
C ASP A 33 -10.23 -9.95 1.73
N TRP A 34 -9.61 -10.15 2.90
CA TRP A 34 -8.50 -9.33 3.41
C TRP A 34 -7.26 -10.17 3.70
N GLU A 35 -6.10 -9.64 3.36
CA GLU A 35 -4.80 -10.24 3.62
C GLU A 35 -3.96 -9.33 4.52
N THR A 36 -3.18 -9.93 5.40
CA THR A 36 -2.33 -9.22 6.37
C THR A 36 -0.86 -9.53 6.09
N TYR A 37 -0.03 -8.48 6.12
CA TYR A 37 1.39 -8.54 5.79
C TYR A 37 2.24 -7.79 6.81
N VAL A 38 3.53 -8.16 6.87
CA VAL A 38 4.58 -7.42 7.55
C VAL A 38 5.79 -7.26 6.63
N ILE A 39 6.41 -6.08 6.69
CA ILE A 39 7.69 -5.76 6.09
C ILE A 39 8.60 -5.29 7.23
N ASN A 40 9.86 -5.76 7.24
CA ASN A 40 10.89 -5.19 8.08
C ASN A 40 11.90 -4.48 7.17
N ASN A 41 12.11 -3.20 7.43
CA ASN A 41 13.07 -2.38 6.70
C ASN A 41 13.93 -1.57 7.67
N GLU A 42 14.83 -0.74 7.17
CA GLU A 42 15.74 0.08 7.97
C GLU A 42 15.01 1.07 8.89
N LYS A 43 13.80 1.53 8.52
CA LYS A 43 12.95 2.41 9.32
C LYS A 43 12.12 1.67 10.37
N GLY A 44 12.22 0.34 10.40
CA GLY A 44 11.51 -0.52 11.32
C GLY A 44 10.42 -1.37 10.67
N LYS A 45 9.48 -1.82 11.49
CA LYS A 45 8.39 -2.69 11.06
C LYS A 45 7.26 -1.90 10.42
N VAL A 46 6.77 -2.39 9.28
CA VAL A 46 5.55 -1.93 8.61
C VAL A 46 4.57 -3.08 8.56
N CYS A 47 3.39 -2.93 9.13
CA CYS A 47 2.32 -3.91 9.03
C CYS A 47 1.16 -3.32 8.25
N PHE A 48 0.56 -4.09 7.36
CA PHE A 48 -0.61 -3.63 6.63
C PHE A 48 -1.58 -4.76 6.35
N THR A 49 -2.83 -4.40 6.21
CA THR A 49 -3.84 -5.27 5.62
C THR A 49 -4.34 -4.67 4.33
N GLN A 50 -4.61 -5.52 3.36
CA GLN A 50 -5.11 -5.11 2.04
C GLN A 50 -6.28 -5.97 1.57
N SER A 51 -7.08 -5.40 0.67
CA SER A 51 -8.09 -6.12 -0.08
C SER A 51 -8.04 -5.74 -1.56
N LYS A 52 -8.39 -6.69 -2.42
CA LYS A 52 -8.66 -6.46 -3.84
C LYS A 52 -10.16 -6.15 -4.02
N PRO A 53 -10.54 -5.33 -5.02
CA PRO A 53 -11.95 -5.11 -5.28
C PRO A 53 -12.63 -6.40 -5.77
N VAL A 54 -13.83 -6.66 -5.28
CA VAL A 54 -14.68 -7.77 -5.73
C VAL A 54 -15.44 -7.41 -7.01
N LEU A 55 -15.50 -6.11 -7.34
CA LEU A 55 -16.09 -5.62 -8.57
C LEU A 55 -15.36 -4.34 -8.99
N GLN A 56 -14.99 -4.27 -10.26
CA GLN A 56 -14.35 -3.08 -10.88
C GLN A 56 -15.21 -2.54 -12.03
N SER A 57 -15.26 -1.23 -12.16
CA SER A 57 -15.85 -0.56 -13.32
C SER A 57 -14.83 0.43 -13.92
N PRO A 58 -14.65 0.43 -15.25
CA PRO A 58 -15.23 -0.47 -16.24
C PRO A 58 -14.71 -1.90 -16.12
N LYS A 59 -15.57 -2.89 -16.40
CA LYS A 59 -15.23 -4.33 -16.33
C LYS A 59 -14.24 -4.79 -17.41
N SER A 60 -14.18 -4.06 -18.52
CA SER A 60 -13.31 -4.38 -19.67
C SER A 60 -11.82 -4.16 -19.37
N ASN A 61 -11.49 -3.52 -18.27
CA ASN A 61 -10.11 -3.19 -17.90
C ASN A 61 -9.85 -3.52 -16.43
N LEU A 62 -9.51 -4.79 -16.16
CA LEU A 62 -9.13 -5.22 -14.81
C LEU A 62 -7.81 -4.56 -14.42
N ARG A 63 -7.79 -4.01 -13.21
CA ARG A 63 -6.68 -3.22 -12.68
C ARG A 63 -6.16 -3.78 -11.37
N GLU A 64 -4.90 -3.54 -11.08
CA GLU A 64 -4.28 -3.91 -9.79
C GLU A 64 -4.67 -2.93 -8.67
N ALA A 65 -5.97 -2.63 -8.56
CA ALA A 65 -6.50 -1.78 -7.50
C ALA A 65 -6.43 -2.47 -6.14
N ARG A 66 -6.15 -1.69 -5.09
CA ARG A 66 -6.05 -2.16 -3.70
C ARG A 66 -6.53 -1.09 -2.74
N LEU A 67 -7.08 -1.52 -1.61
CA LEU A 67 -7.36 -0.70 -0.43
C LEU A 67 -6.51 -1.24 0.72
N PHE A 68 -5.80 -0.34 1.42
CA PHE A 68 -4.86 -0.68 2.50
C PHE A 68 -5.22 0.01 3.81
N ILE A 69 -4.88 -0.67 4.92
CA ILE A 69 -4.77 -0.04 6.24
C ILE A 69 -3.38 -0.38 6.78
N SER A 70 -2.59 0.64 7.09
CA SER A 70 -1.17 0.51 7.44
C SER A 70 -0.84 1.03 8.83
N PHE A 71 0.17 0.42 9.43
CA PHE A 71 0.79 0.81 10.69
C PHE A 71 2.31 0.86 10.49
N ARG A 72 2.94 1.97 10.86
CA ARG A 72 4.38 2.18 10.84
C ARG A 72 4.84 2.75 12.19
N PRO A 73 5.06 1.92 13.23
CA PRO A 73 5.40 2.39 14.57
C PRO A 73 6.64 3.27 14.61
N GLY A 74 7.68 2.95 13.84
CA GLY A 74 8.91 3.75 13.75
C GLY A 74 8.69 5.17 13.24
N GLU A 75 7.63 5.41 12.46
CA GLU A 75 7.20 6.72 11.95
C GLU A 75 6.05 7.33 12.76
N LYS A 76 5.60 6.67 13.85
CA LYS A 76 4.43 7.04 14.66
C LYS A 76 3.13 7.11 13.84
N ILE A 77 3.03 6.32 12.79
CA ILE A 77 1.85 6.24 11.92
C ILE A 77 1.00 5.03 12.31
N ALA A 78 -0.27 5.26 12.53
CA ALA A 78 -1.26 4.23 12.85
C ALA A 78 -2.58 4.54 12.15
N ASP A 79 -3.29 3.49 11.75
CA ASP A 79 -4.61 3.59 11.11
C ASP A 79 -4.60 4.31 9.75
N GLU A 80 -3.46 4.41 9.07
CA GLU A 80 -3.36 5.08 7.78
C GLU A 80 -4.12 4.31 6.71
N ILE A 81 -4.98 5.02 5.98
CA ILE A 81 -5.75 4.45 4.87
C ILE A 81 -5.20 4.96 3.55
N SER A 82 -4.86 4.02 2.67
CA SER A 82 -4.46 4.33 1.30
C SER A 82 -5.16 3.47 0.27
N VAL A 83 -5.23 3.98 -0.94
CA VAL A 83 -5.80 3.27 -2.09
C VAL A 83 -4.89 3.39 -3.30
N THR A 84 -4.87 2.37 -4.14
CA THR A 84 -4.37 2.47 -5.51
C THR A 84 -5.44 2.03 -6.49
N GLY A 85 -5.52 2.72 -7.62
CA GLY A 85 -6.42 2.34 -8.72
C GLY A 85 -5.76 1.40 -9.74
N GLY A 86 -4.45 1.10 -9.57
CA GLY A 86 -3.64 0.41 -10.58
C GLY A 86 -3.26 1.33 -11.75
N TYR A 87 -3.32 2.65 -11.55
CA TYR A 87 -2.94 3.70 -12.50
C TYR A 87 -2.60 4.98 -11.73
N GLU A 88 -1.91 5.93 -12.36
CA GLU A 88 -1.70 7.26 -11.80
C GLU A 88 -3.00 8.07 -11.76
N PHE A 89 -3.31 8.61 -10.58
CA PHE A 89 -4.51 9.40 -10.38
C PHE A 89 -4.43 10.77 -11.04
N ASN A 90 -5.56 11.20 -11.60
CA ASN A 90 -5.74 12.56 -12.11
C ASN A 90 -5.82 13.55 -10.93
N LYS A 91 -5.00 14.62 -11.00
CA LYS A 91 -4.94 15.66 -9.94
C LYS A 91 -6.14 16.60 -9.90
N GLN A 92 -6.94 16.63 -10.96
CA GLN A 92 -8.09 17.54 -11.09
C GLN A 92 -9.36 16.98 -10.44
N ASN A 93 -9.44 15.65 -10.25
CA ASN A 93 -10.62 14.97 -9.74
C ASN A 93 -10.39 14.41 -8.35
N SER A 94 -11.39 14.53 -7.48
CA SER A 94 -11.33 13.97 -6.13
C SER A 94 -11.46 12.45 -6.11
N ILE A 95 -10.57 11.79 -5.40
CA ILE A 95 -10.69 10.37 -5.09
C ILE A 95 -11.53 10.25 -3.82
N THR A 96 -12.54 9.38 -3.83
CA THR A 96 -13.47 9.26 -2.69
C THR A 96 -13.78 7.81 -2.37
N ALA A 97 -14.01 7.54 -1.07
CA ALA A 97 -14.61 6.29 -0.61
C ALA A 97 -16.01 6.54 -0.08
N LYS A 98 -16.95 5.62 -0.34
CA LYS A 98 -18.33 5.69 0.13
C LYS A 98 -18.78 4.35 0.74
N SER A 99 -19.36 4.41 1.93
CA SER A 99 -20.02 3.28 2.56
C SER A 99 -21.33 3.75 3.20
N GLY A 100 -22.45 3.28 2.68
CA GLY A 100 -23.78 3.79 3.02
C GLY A 100 -23.89 5.29 2.76
N LYS A 101 -24.25 6.08 3.80
CA LYS A 101 -24.36 7.54 3.75
C LYS A 101 -23.01 8.25 3.96
N ASN A 102 -21.97 7.54 4.38
CA ASN A 102 -20.69 8.12 4.72
C ASN A 102 -19.81 8.25 3.50
N LYS A 103 -19.22 9.43 3.29
CA LYS A 103 -18.28 9.73 2.20
C LYS A 103 -16.99 10.29 2.79
N TYR A 104 -15.86 9.82 2.28
CA TYR A 104 -14.50 10.18 2.66
C TYR A 104 -13.74 10.62 1.43
N LYS A 105 -12.79 11.53 1.59
CA LYS A 105 -11.94 12.04 0.51
C LYS A 105 -10.50 11.65 0.78
N PHE A 106 -9.79 11.25 -0.28
CA PHE A 106 -8.34 11.10 -0.29
C PHE A 106 -7.75 12.38 -0.85
N ASP A 107 -7.00 13.10 -0.03
CA ASP A 107 -6.57 14.48 -0.30
C ASP A 107 -5.16 14.56 -0.86
N ILE A 108 -4.33 13.54 -0.61
CA ILE A 108 -2.96 13.44 -1.10
C ILE A 108 -2.90 12.38 -2.17
N THR A 109 -2.26 12.70 -3.29
CA THR A 109 -1.94 11.73 -4.34
C THR A 109 -0.46 11.79 -4.66
N GLN A 110 0.17 10.61 -4.75
CA GLN A 110 1.53 10.46 -5.24
C GLN A 110 1.56 9.22 -6.11
N GLU A 111 1.95 9.40 -7.38
CA GLU A 111 1.95 8.35 -8.39
C GLU A 111 0.58 7.65 -8.48
N SER A 112 0.53 6.34 -8.27
CA SER A 112 -0.69 5.53 -8.32
C SER A 112 -1.41 5.39 -6.96
N PHE A 113 -0.94 6.07 -5.91
CA PHE A 113 -1.52 5.99 -4.57
C PHE A 113 -2.21 7.28 -4.15
N ALA A 114 -3.20 7.12 -3.27
CA ALA A 114 -3.87 8.24 -2.62
C ALA A 114 -4.09 7.95 -1.13
N TRP A 115 -3.96 8.99 -0.30
CA TRP A 115 -4.07 8.95 1.16
C TRP A 115 -5.05 10.00 1.68
N MET A 116 -5.52 9.77 2.90
CA MET A 116 -6.26 10.77 3.67
C MET A 116 -5.27 11.60 4.50
N THR A 117 -5.55 12.90 4.70
CA THR A 117 -4.73 13.79 5.55
C THR A 117 -5.15 13.79 7.01
N SER A 118 -6.33 13.27 7.32
CA SER A 118 -6.94 13.40 8.63
C SER A 118 -7.06 12.06 9.36
N ASN A 119 -6.21 11.83 10.37
CA ASN A 119 -6.31 10.67 11.26
C ASN A 119 -7.70 10.52 11.90
N LYS A 120 -8.41 11.63 12.15
CA LYS A 120 -9.78 11.59 12.67
C LYS A 120 -10.76 10.99 11.66
N GLN A 121 -10.61 11.31 10.39
CA GLN A 121 -11.44 10.75 9.32
C GLN A 121 -11.08 9.29 9.04
N GLU A 122 -9.80 8.92 9.07
CA GLU A 122 -9.35 7.52 8.96
C GLU A 122 -9.98 6.65 10.05
N LYS A 123 -9.88 7.07 11.31
CA LYS A 123 -10.51 6.36 12.44
C LYS A 123 -12.03 6.25 12.29
N LYS A 124 -12.72 7.27 11.76
CA LYS A 124 -14.15 7.19 11.47
C LYS A 124 -14.43 6.20 10.35
N MET A 125 -13.64 6.22 9.26
CA MET A 125 -13.80 5.29 8.15
C MET A 125 -13.58 3.84 8.61
N ILE A 126 -12.54 3.56 9.40
CA ILE A 126 -12.29 2.24 9.98
C ILE A 126 -13.49 1.74 10.80
N LYS A 127 -14.07 2.59 11.66
CA LYS A 127 -15.26 2.23 12.44
C LYS A 127 -16.47 1.87 11.55
N ILE A 128 -16.64 2.57 10.43
CA ILE A 128 -17.69 2.27 9.45
C ILE A 128 -17.37 0.97 8.71
N MET A 129 -16.11 0.75 8.32
CA MET A 129 -15.68 -0.48 7.66
C MET A 129 -15.87 -1.71 8.56
N GLN A 130 -15.65 -1.58 9.88
CA GLN A 130 -15.86 -2.67 10.85
C GLN A 130 -17.32 -3.12 10.97
N LYS A 131 -18.26 -2.24 10.64
CA LYS A 131 -19.73 -2.47 10.77
C LYS A 131 -20.41 -2.68 9.42
N GLY A 132 -19.74 -2.29 8.34
CA GLY A 132 -20.29 -2.36 6.97
C GLY A 132 -20.06 -3.71 6.30
N SER A 133 -20.69 -3.87 5.15
CA SER A 133 -20.50 -5.04 4.27
C SER A 133 -19.67 -4.71 3.03
N ARG A 134 -19.65 -3.46 2.61
CA ARG A 134 -18.98 -3.00 1.39
C ARG A 134 -18.55 -1.54 1.49
N ILE A 135 -17.43 -1.22 0.84
CA ILE A 135 -16.99 0.15 0.59
C ILE A 135 -16.69 0.30 -0.91
N MET A 136 -17.05 1.46 -1.46
CA MET A 136 -16.86 1.80 -2.86
C MET A 136 -15.84 2.92 -2.95
N VAL A 137 -14.81 2.74 -3.76
CA VAL A 137 -13.81 3.77 -4.07
C VAL A 137 -14.01 4.27 -5.49
N THR A 138 -14.11 5.57 -5.65
CA THR A 138 -14.18 6.24 -6.96
C THR A 138 -12.89 6.98 -7.19
N GLY A 139 -12.23 6.72 -8.31
CA GLY A 139 -11.02 7.38 -8.76
C GLY A 139 -11.14 7.84 -10.22
N TYR A 140 -10.12 8.54 -10.68
CA TYR A 140 -10.02 9.03 -12.06
C TYR A 140 -8.60 8.87 -12.56
N ASN A 141 -8.44 8.28 -13.74
CA ASN A 141 -7.12 8.12 -14.35
C ASN A 141 -6.61 9.44 -14.95
N GLN A 142 -5.38 9.44 -15.48
CA GLN A 142 -4.74 10.61 -16.11
C GLN A 142 -5.60 11.25 -17.22
N LYS A 143 -6.38 10.45 -17.95
CA LYS A 143 -7.29 10.91 -19.01
C LYS A 143 -8.63 11.47 -18.49
N GLY A 144 -8.83 11.48 -17.15
CA GLY A 144 -10.08 11.90 -16.52
C GLY A 144 -11.19 10.84 -16.56
N SER A 145 -10.91 9.62 -17.03
CA SER A 145 -11.89 8.53 -17.01
C SER A 145 -12.13 8.03 -15.60
N GLN A 146 -13.40 7.96 -15.21
CA GLN A 146 -13.82 7.47 -13.89
C GLN A 146 -13.66 5.97 -13.77
N THR A 147 -13.22 5.54 -12.58
CA THR A 147 -13.26 4.14 -12.17
C THR A 147 -13.98 4.00 -10.84
N ILE A 148 -14.63 2.86 -10.64
CA ILE A 148 -15.33 2.53 -9.41
C ILE A 148 -14.92 1.12 -8.98
N ASP A 149 -14.37 1.01 -7.78
CA ASP A 149 -13.90 -0.23 -7.19
C ASP A 149 -14.71 -0.56 -5.93
N HIS A 150 -15.35 -1.71 -5.90
CA HIS A 150 -16.10 -2.18 -4.75
C HIS A 150 -15.27 -3.20 -3.96
N TYR A 151 -15.01 -2.90 -2.70
CA TYR A 151 -14.32 -3.78 -1.78
C TYR A 151 -15.31 -4.42 -0.81
N SER A 152 -15.21 -5.72 -0.64
CA SER A 152 -15.92 -6.45 0.41
C SER A 152 -15.28 -6.12 1.76
N LEU A 153 -16.09 -5.97 2.81
CA LEU A 153 -15.63 -5.79 4.18
C LEU A 153 -15.69 -7.10 4.99
N LEU A 154 -15.98 -8.21 4.31
CA LEU A 154 -15.98 -9.53 4.94
C LEU A 154 -14.56 -9.91 5.38
N GLY A 155 -14.36 -10.08 6.70
CA GLY A 155 -13.05 -10.37 7.29
C GLY A 155 -12.25 -9.14 7.69
N PHE A 156 -12.65 -7.91 7.31
CA PHE A 156 -11.91 -6.68 7.60
C PHE A 156 -11.58 -6.52 9.08
N THR A 157 -12.57 -6.66 9.97
CA THR A 157 -12.35 -6.46 11.41
C THR A 157 -11.28 -7.40 11.98
N LYS A 158 -11.25 -8.65 11.52
CA LYS A 158 -10.25 -9.64 11.95
C LYS A 158 -8.87 -9.29 11.40
N ALA A 159 -8.79 -8.95 10.12
CA ALA A 159 -7.55 -8.53 9.46
C ALA A 159 -6.96 -7.28 10.12
N TYR A 160 -7.77 -6.23 10.35
CA TYR A 160 -7.37 -5.01 11.02
C TYR A 160 -6.80 -5.27 12.42
N LYS A 161 -7.50 -6.07 13.24
CA LYS A 161 -7.00 -6.43 14.59
C LYS A 161 -5.69 -7.20 14.54
N ALA A 162 -5.57 -8.17 13.62
CA ALA A 162 -4.35 -8.93 13.42
C ALA A 162 -3.17 -8.04 12.98
N THR A 163 -3.39 -7.12 12.04
CA THR A 163 -2.38 -6.16 11.59
C THR A 163 -1.91 -5.28 12.74
N LYS A 164 -2.85 -4.69 13.49
CA LYS A 164 -2.53 -3.83 14.62
C LYS A 164 -1.73 -4.56 15.69
N ALA A 165 -2.13 -5.78 16.07
CA ALA A 165 -1.44 -6.59 17.08
C ALA A 165 -0.01 -6.98 16.65
N ASN A 166 0.26 -7.14 15.36
CA ASN A 166 1.60 -7.44 14.85
C ASN A 166 2.52 -6.21 14.78
N CYS A 167 1.97 -5.00 14.88
CA CYS A 167 2.70 -3.74 14.82
C CYS A 167 2.65 -2.91 16.13
N SER A 168 2.14 -3.48 17.20
CA SER A 168 2.20 -2.92 18.56
C SER A 168 3.45 -3.34 19.28
#